data_7b592e6ea0bd966baac47589f46980eb
#
_entry.id   7b592e6ea0bd966baac47589f46980eb
#
_cell.length_a   1.000
_cell.length_b   1.000
_cell.length_c   1.000
_cell.angle_alpha   90.00
_cell.angle_beta   90.00
_cell.angle_gamma   90.00
#
_symmetry.space_group_name_H-M   'P 1'
#
loop_
_entity.id
_entity.type
_entity.pdbx_description
1 polymer ?
#
loop_
_entity_poly.entity_id
_entity_poly.type
_entity_poly.pdbx_seq_one_letter_code
_entity_poly.pdbx_strand_id
1 'polypeptide(L)'
;MLLALSCPLFAPGAAVAAPSAASSAVSPITIGETRLVPFANGDARQVNVYLPDGYSEGSQRYPVLYLIDGGLSQDFLHVAGTSALNAIWGRSLPVIVVGIESKDRRAELIGSPGNAAQHKQYPTAGQSAAFRAFLRDKVKPLVEASYRTNGDDGVIGESLAGLFIAETWLREPGLFGRYAAIDASLWWDDGALSKAAAGLLAAKQPRPPLYLTYSNEGPETAEAAQRVAAAGGSLVCLAPREDLTHATAYHVLSPQALQFLFPTDNKHDPEWGFEVPCSKKS
;
A
#
# COMPACT_ATOMS: atom_id res chain seq x y z
N MET A 1 39.95 79.06 53.80
CA MET A 1 38.58 78.57 53.65
C MET A 1 38.57 77.64 52.42
N LEU A 2 38.82 76.36 52.63
CA LEU A 2 38.85 75.35 51.54
C LEU A 2 37.48 74.67 51.45
N LEU A 3 36.86 74.82 50.29
CA LEU A 3 35.66 74.02 49.94
C LEU A 3 36.10 72.64 49.39
N ALA A 4 35.63 71.56 50.03
CA ALA A 4 35.77 70.23 49.54
C ALA A 4 34.60 69.90 48.59
N LEU A 5 34.93 69.66 47.33
CA LEU A 5 33.99 69.10 46.36
C LEU A 5 33.85 67.57 46.60
N SER A 6 32.67 67.11 46.96
CA SER A 6 32.32 65.70 47.02
C SER A 6 31.83 65.20 45.62
N CYS A 7 32.54 64.24 45.04
CA CYS A 7 32.17 63.59 43.82
C CYS A 7 31.22 62.38 44.12
N PRO A 8 30.09 62.20 43.43
CA PRO A 8 29.24 61.06 43.66
C PRO A 8 29.79 59.79 42.94
N LEU A 9 29.91 58.71 43.69
CA LEU A 9 30.23 57.38 43.19
C LEU A 9 29.05 56.83 42.34
N PHE A 10 29.32 56.62 41.08
CA PHE A 10 28.39 55.85 40.21
C PHE A 10 28.48 54.35 40.59
N ALA A 11 27.37 53.75 40.99
CA ALA A 11 27.24 52.33 41.15
C ALA A 11 27.24 51.62 39.79
N PRO A 12 27.93 50.45 39.63
CA PRO A 12 27.93 49.76 38.39
C PRO A 12 26.53 49.17 38.14
N GLY A 13 25.92 49.49 36.96
CA GLY A 13 24.66 49.01 36.53
C GLY A 13 24.66 47.46 36.42
N ALA A 14 23.66 46.83 36.97
CA ALA A 14 23.44 45.37 36.82
C ALA A 14 23.32 45.03 35.35
N ALA A 15 24.21 44.21 34.83
CA ALA A 15 24.11 43.65 33.49
C ALA A 15 22.85 42.75 33.42
N VAL A 16 21.86 43.17 32.62
CA VAL A 16 20.71 42.33 32.27
C VAL A 16 21.24 41.22 31.41
N ALA A 17 21.21 39.96 31.92
CA ALA A 17 21.57 38.78 31.15
C ALA A 17 20.62 38.68 29.95
N ALA A 18 21.16 38.64 28.75
CA ALA A 18 20.39 38.36 27.53
C ALA A 18 19.69 36.99 27.66
N PRO A 19 18.44 36.87 27.21
CA PRO A 19 17.76 35.58 27.26
C PRO A 19 18.56 34.55 26.45
N SER A 20 18.92 33.43 27.10
CA SER A 20 19.54 32.29 26.45
C SER A 20 18.63 31.84 25.33
N ALA A 21 19.08 31.88 24.08
CA ALA A 21 18.35 31.29 22.96
C ALA A 21 18.11 29.81 23.28
N ALA A 22 16.87 29.44 23.51
CA ALA A 22 16.49 28.04 23.67
C ALA A 22 16.92 27.32 22.40
N SER A 23 17.91 26.45 22.50
CA SER A 23 18.34 25.57 21.43
C SER A 23 17.13 24.67 21.07
N SER A 24 16.52 24.87 19.88
CA SER A 24 15.48 23.99 19.38
C SER A 24 16.13 22.63 19.11
N ALA A 25 15.85 21.64 19.96
CA ALA A 25 16.32 20.27 19.74
C ALA A 25 15.65 19.72 18.50
N VAL A 26 16.45 19.25 17.54
CA VAL A 26 15.95 18.54 16.33
C VAL A 26 15.90 17.05 16.66
N SER A 27 14.76 16.43 16.45
CA SER A 27 14.58 14.98 16.59
C SER A 27 14.13 14.36 15.25
N PRO A 28 14.61 13.17 14.88
CA PRO A 28 14.14 12.50 13.68
C PRO A 28 12.68 12.06 13.83
N ILE A 29 11.93 12.08 12.71
CA ILE A 29 10.62 11.44 12.62
C ILE A 29 10.85 10.02 12.06
N THR A 30 10.59 9.01 12.89
CA THR A 30 10.73 7.60 12.47
C THR A 30 9.35 7.07 12.09
N ILE A 31 9.22 6.63 10.83
CA ILE A 31 7.95 6.08 10.29
C ILE A 31 7.94 4.55 10.37
N GLY A 32 9.10 3.91 10.31
CA GLY A 32 9.20 2.44 10.30
C GLY A 32 10.65 1.97 10.18
N GLU A 33 10.81 0.76 9.70
CA GLU A 33 12.11 0.15 9.47
C GLU A 33 12.22 -0.49 8.08
N THR A 34 13.44 -0.67 7.59
CA THR A 34 13.73 -1.31 6.30
C THR A 34 14.55 -2.57 6.55
N ARG A 35 14.19 -3.66 5.85
CA ARG A 35 14.93 -4.92 5.81
C ARG A 35 15.35 -5.23 4.38
N LEU A 36 16.55 -5.77 4.19
CA LEU A 36 17.01 -6.30 2.90
C LEU A 36 16.76 -7.81 2.89
N VAL A 37 15.88 -8.27 1.99
CA VAL A 37 15.49 -9.67 1.88
C VAL A 37 16.06 -10.25 0.57
N PRO A 38 16.87 -11.32 0.62
CA PRO A 38 17.43 -11.93 -0.57
C PRO A 38 16.34 -12.40 -1.55
N PHE A 39 16.42 -11.95 -2.80
CA PHE A 39 15.47 -12.31 -3.86
C PHE A 39 16.04 -13.41 -4.76
N ALA A 40 16.79 -13.05 -5.77
CA ALA A 40 17.36 -13.99 -6.74
C ALA A 40 18.75 -13.54 -7.19
N ASN A 41 19.62 -14.46 -7.58
CA ASN A 41 20.92 -14.20 -8.16
C ASN A 41 21.82 -13.23 -7.37
N GLY A 42 21.75 -13.27 -6.04
CA GLY A 42 22.49 -12.38 -5.16
C GLY A 42 21.90 -10.97 -5.00
N ASP A 43 20.76 -10.69 -5.64
CA ASP A 43 20.02 -9.44 -5.46
C ASP A 43 19.09 -9.51 -4.23
N ALA A 44 18.70 -8.37 -3.69
CA ALA A 44 17.80 -8.25 -2.56
C ALA A 44 16.75 -7.18 -2.82
N ARG A 45 15.60 -7.29 -2.13
CA ARG A 45 14.54 -6.28 -2.15
C ARG A 45 14.45 -5.60 -0.80
N GLN A 46 14.21 -4.30 -0.82
CA GLN A 46 13.81 -3.57 0.37
C GLN A 46 12.40 -3.99 0.75
N VAL A 47 12.24 -4.36 2.02
CA VAL A 47 10.97 -4.60 2.66
C VAL A 47 10.83 -3.58 3.77
N ASN A 48 9.94 -2.60 3.57
CA ASN A 48 9.70 -1.50 4.48
C ASN A 48 8.53 -1.84 5.38
N VAL A 49 8.66 -1.63 6.68
CA VAL A 49 7.63 -2.00 7.65
C VAL A 49 7.22 -0.80 8.47
N TYR A 50 5.94 -0.45 8.41
CA TYR A 50 5.28 0.48 9.32
C TYR A 50 4.51 -0.31 10.37
N LEU A 51 4.65 0.07 11.63
CA LEU A 51 3.91 -0.50 12.75
C LEU A 51 2.81 0.49 13.19
N PRO A 52 1.58 0.01 13.46
CA PRO A 52 0.49 0.89 13.86
C PRO A 52 0.75 1.51 15.23
N ASP A 53 0.07 2.64 15.48
CA ASP A 53 0.13 3.32 16.78
C ASP A 53 -0.22 2.36 17.91
N GLY A 54 0.45 2.51 19.06
CA GLY A 54 0.32 1.61 20.22
C GLY A 54 1.00 0.24 20.05
N TYR A 55 1.63 -0.05 18.90
CA TYR A 55 2.31 -1.35 18.73
C TYR A 55 3.38 -1.60 19.79
N SER A 56 4.22 -0.61 20.14
CA SER A 56 5.30 -0.75 21.13
C SER A 56 4.79 -0.91 22.58
N GLU A 57 3.57 -0.47 22.87
CA GLU A 57 3.04 -0.32 24.24
C GLU A 57 2.27 -1.54 24.73
N GLY A 58 1.91 -2.46 23.84
CA GLY A 58 1.02 -3.58 24.15
C GLY A 58 1.50 -4.94 23.64
N SER A 59 0.63 -5.93 23.85
CA SER A 59 0.81 -7.31 23.34
C SER A 59 -0.17 -7.65 22.20
N GLN A 60 -0.93 -6.68 21.73
CA GLN A 60 -1.92 -6.85 20.67
C GLN A 60 -1.27 -7.37 19.39
N ARG A 61 -2.00 -8.22 18.68
CA ARG A 61 -1.65 -8.74 17.35
C ARG A 61 -2.47 -8.03 16.29
N TYR A 62 -1.87 -7.79 15.13
CA TYR A 62 -2.44 -6.97 14.08
C TYR A 62 -2.51 -7.74 12.76
N PRO A 63 -3.50 -7.45 11.90
CA PRO A 63 -3.48 -7.91 10.53
C PRO A 63 -2.34 -7.25 9.75
N VAL A 64 -1.94 -7.88 8.63
CA VAL A 64 -0.83 -7.42 7.79
C VAL A 64 -1.33 -6.95 6.43
N LEU A 65 -0.98 -5.74 6.05
CA LEU A 65 -1.16 -5.22 4.70
C LEU A 65 0.15 -5.36 3.91
N TYR A 66 0.16 -6.19 2.89
CA TYR A 66 1.26 -6.26 1.92
C TYR A 66 1.03 -5.25 0.81
N LEU A 67 2.01 -4.37 0.60
CA LEU A 67 1.97 -3.33 -0.42
C LEU A 67 2.99 -3.65 -1.52
N ILE A 68 2.50 -3.88 -2.71
CA ILE A 68 3.34 -4.05 -3.91
C ILE A 68 3.73 -2.66 -4.43
N ASP A 69 4.94 -2.50 -4.96
CA ASP A 69 5.57 -1.19 -5.21
C ASP A 69 5.75 -0.38 -3.91
N GLY A 70 6.11 -1.07 -2.83
CA GLY A 70 6.22 -0.53 -1.48
C GLY A 70 7.61 0.02 -1.13
N GLY A 71 8.39 0.48 -2.09
CA GLY A 71 9.66 1.19 -1.85
C GLY A 71 9.43 2.58 -1.22
N LEU A 72 10.46 3.14 -0.58
CA LEU A 72 10.38 4.51 0.00
C LEU A 72 10.18 5.59 -1.08
N SER A 73 10.65 5.35 -2.30
CA SER A 73 10.42 6.20 -3.48
C SER A 73 9.20 5.79 -4.31
N GLN A 74 8.44 4.83 -3.82
CA GLN A 74 7.20 4.33 -4.38
C GLN A 74 6.05 4.63 -3.40
N ASP A 75 5.11 3.72 -3.19
CA ASP A 75 3.86 4.01 -2.49
C ASP A 75 3.89 3.81 -0.97
N PHE A 76 5.05 3.44 -0.38
CA PHE A 76 5.12 3.12 1.05
C PHE A 76 4.62 4.24 1.95
N LEU A 77 5.12 5.46 1.76
CA LEU A 77 4.77 6.59 2.62
C LEU A 77 3.29 6.97 2.48
N HIS A 78 2.77 6.90 1.26
CA HIS A 78 1.36 7.17 0.99
C HIS A 78 0.45 6.19 1.73
N VAL A 79 0.70 4.88 1.56
CA VAL A 79 -0.17 3.84 2.13
C VAL A 79 -0.01 3.72 3.65
N ALA A 80 1.20 3.89 4.19
CA ALA A 80 1.42 3.92 5.64
C ALA A 80 0.67 5.09 6.30
N GLY A 81 0.75 6.29 5.71
CA GLY A 81 0.02 7.47 6.20
C GLY A 81 -1.50 7.30 6.09
N THR A 82 -1.99 6.76 4.97
CA THR A 82 -3.42 6.47 4.78
C THR A 82 -3.92 5.43 5.78
N SER A 83 -3.13 4.37 6.03
CA SER A 83 -3.46 3.34 7.02
C SER A 83 -3.55 3.93 8.43
N ALA A 84 -2.59 4.76 8.83
CA ALA A 84 -2.61 5.45 10.11
C ALA A 84 -3.88 6.30 10.26
N LEU A 85 -4.19 7.12 9.26
CA LEU A 85 -5.36 8.01 9.29
C LEU A 85 -6.68 7.23 9.31
N ASN A 86 -6.80 6.15 8.52
CA ASN A 86 -7.97 5.28 8.54
C ASN A 86 -8.20 4.65 9.91
N ALA A 87 -7.14 4.21 10.60
CA ALA A 87 -7.23 3.64 11.94
C ALA A 87 -7.68 4.68 12.98
N ILE A 88 -7.14 5.92 12.93
CA ILE A 88 -7.54 7.03 13.81
C ILE A 88 -9.03 7.33 13.69
N TRP A 89 -9.58 7.31 12.46
CA TRP A 89 -11.01 7.54 12.22
C TRP A 89 -11.87 6.28 12.40
N GLY A 90 -11.29 5.14 12.74
CA GLY A 90 -12.01 3.87 12.83
C GLY A 90 -12.58 3.39 11.50
N ARG A 91 -12.05 3.87 10.38
CA ARG A 91 -12.48 3.54 9.02
C ARG A 91 -12.04 2.13 8.61
N SER A 92 -10.82 1.76 9.00
CA SER A 92 -10.31 0.39 8.91
C SER A 92 -9.59 -0.01 10.19
N LEU A 93 -9.35 -1.30 10.38
CA LEU A 93 -8.53 -1.78 11.47
C LEU A 93 -7.10 -1.22 11.36
N PRO A 94 -6.40 -0.97 12.50
CA PRO A 94 -4.98 -0.70 12.47
C PRO A 94 -4.22 -1.95 11.97
N VAL A 95 -3.27 -1.75 11.04
CA VAL A 95 -2.52 -2.84 10.39
C VAL A 95 -1.02 -2.60 10.43
N ILE A 96 -0.25 -3.67 10.38
CA ILE A 96 1.17 -3.63 10.04
C ILE A 96 1.25 -3.46 8.51
N VAL A 97 1.88 -2.39 8.00
CA VAL A 97 2.09 -2.23 6.56
C VAL A 97 3.47 -2.77 6.20
N VAL A 98 3.51 -3.69 5.25
CA VAL A 98 4.73 -4.30 4.72
C VAL A 98 4.84 -3.93 3.25
N GLY A 99 5.67 -2.94 2.95
CA GLY A 99 5.92 -2.47 1.59
C GLY A 99 7.07 -3.23 0.94
N ILE A 100 6.82 -3.87 -0.19
CA ILE A 100 7.83 -4.61 -0.94
C ILE A 100 8.24 -3.78 -2.16
N GLU A 101 9.51 -3.40 -2.21
CA GLU A 101 10.08 -2.69 -3.35
C GLU A 101 10.07 -3.56 -4.60
N SER A 102 9.64 -2.99 -5.72
CA SER A 102 9.81 -3.57 -7.06
C SER A 102 10.92 -2.80 -7.78
N LYS A 103 12.06 -3.43 -8.04
CA LYS A 103 13.20 -2.78 -8.72
C LYS A 103 13.00 -2.68 -10.23
N ASP A 104 12.61 -3.78 -10.85
CA ASP A 104 12.16 -3.82 -12.24
C ASP A 104 10.69 -4.22 -12.28
N ARG A 105 9.79 -3.23 -12.17
CA ARG A 105 8.35 -3.45 -12.17
C ARG A 105 7.86 -4.26 -13.38
N ARG A 106 8.50 -4.07 -14.54
CA ARG A 106 8.11 -4.76 -15.78
C ARG A 106 8.58 -6.21 -15.80
N ALA A 107 9.69 -6.52 -15.15
CA ALA A 107 10.10 -7.90 -14.95
C ALA A 107 9.25 -8.59 -13.89
N GLU A 108 9.14 -7.97 -12.71
CA GLU A 108 8.69 -8.60 -11.47
C GLU A 108 7.17 -8.69 -11.33
N LEU A 109 6.44 -7.72 -11.91
CA LEU A 109 4.99 -7.61 -11.68
C LEU A 109 4.14 -8.16 -12.82
N ILE A 110 4.74 -8.52 -13.96
CA ILE A 110 3.97 -8.99 -15.11
C ILE A 110 4.46 -10.35 -15.60
N GLY A 111 3.52 -11.11 -16.14
CA GLY A 111 3.81 -12.36 -16.83
C GLY A 111 4.49 -12.13 -18.18
N SER A 112 5.10 -13.18 -18.73
CA SER A 112 5.68 -13.12 -20.08
C SER A 112 4.55 -12.88 -21.10
N PRO A 113 4.64 -11.85 -21.96
CA PRO A 113 3.60 -11.59 -22.93
C PRO A 113 3.59 -12.64 -24.05
N GLY A 114 2.42 -13.00 -24.51
CA GLY A 114 2.22 -13.80 -25.73
C GLY A 114 2.40 -12.97 -27.00
N ASN A 115 2.25 -11.65 -26.91
CA ASN A 115 2.41 -10.69 -28.00
C ASN A 115 3.89 -10.43 -28.29
N ALA A 116 4.36 -10.77 -29.51
CA ALA A 116 5.77 -10.64 -29.91
C ALA A 116 6.26 -9.18 -29.89
N ALA A 117 5.41 -8.18 -30.19
CA ALA A 117 5.76 -6.79 -30.14
C ALA A 117 5.99 -6.32 -28.70
N GLN A 118 5.12 -6.73 -27.79
CA GLN A 118 5.27 -6.44 -26.36
C GLN A 118 6.49 -7.16 -25.77
N HIS A 119 6.75 -8.40 -26.16
CA HIS A 119 7.95 -9.11 -25.73
C HIS A 119 9.23 -8.39 -26.17
N LYS A 120 9.26 -7.84 -27.39
CA LYS A 120 10.38 -7.03 -27.87
C LYS A 120 10.50 -5.70 -27.11
N GLN A 121 9.40 -5.09 -26.77
CA GLN A 121 9.35 -3.80 -26.04
C GLN A 121 9.74 -3.98 -24.56
N TYR A 122 9.38 -5.10 -23.96
CA TYR A 122 9.60 -5.41 -22.54
C TYR A 122 10.33 -6.75 -22.37
N PRO A 123 11.62 -6.81 -22.75
CA PRO A 123 12.37 -8.07 -22.83
C PRO A 123 12.63 -8.72 -21.45
N THR A 124 12.50 -7.96 -20.36
CA THR A 124 12.65 -8.48 -18.98
C THR A 124 11.36 -9.03 -18.39
N ALA A 125 10.20 -8.82 -19.03
CA ALA A 125 8.90 -9.27 -18.55
C ALA A 125 8.84 -10.80 -18.35
N GLY A 126 8.06 -11.25 -17.34
CA GLY A 126 7.81 -12.68 -17.17
C GLY A 126 8.20 -13.26 -15.81
N GLN A 127 8.54 -12.42 -14.83
CA GLN A 127 9.00 -12.89 -13.53
C GLN A 127 7.91 -12.82 -12.43
N SER A 128 6.65 -12.54 -12.77
CA SER A 128 5.56 -12.42 -11.78
C SER A 128 5.40 -13.67 -10.91
N ALA A 129 5.59 -14.86 -11.48
CA ALA A 129 5.55 -16.11 -10.72
C ALA A 129 6.72 -16.22 -9.71
N ALA A 130 7.93 -15.78 -10.10
CA ALA A 130 9.08 -15.76 -9.19
C ALA A 130 8.90 -14.74 -8.07
N PHE A 131 8.30 -13.58 -8.38
CA PHE A 131 7.99 -12.58 -7.37
C PHE A 131 6.90 -13.05 -6.41
N ARG A 132 5.85 -13.76 -6.88
CA ARG A 132 4.87 -14.43 -5.99
C ARG A 132 5.54 -15.45 -5.05
N ALA A 133 6.44 -16.27 -5.60
CA ALA A 133 7.19 -17.24 -4.79
C ALA A 133 8.07 -16.54 -3.73
N PHE A 134 8.72 -15.43 -4.07
CA PHE A 134 9.46 -14.62 -3.10
C PHE A 134 8.57 -14.09 -1.97
N LEU A 135 7.39 -13.57 -2.28
CA LEU A 135 6.43 -13.13 -1.25
C LEU A 135 6.03 -14.29 -0.34
N ARG A 136 5.68 -15.43 -0.92
CA ARG A 136 5.24 -16.63 -0.19
C ARG A 136 6.33 -17.23 0.67
N ASP A 137 7.54 -17.40 0.11
CA ASP A 137 8.58 -18.25 0.70
C ASP A 137 9.60 -17.48 1.52
N LYS A 138 9.65 -16.14 1.38
CA LYS A 138 10.63 -15.28 2.06
C LYS A 138 9.98 -14.16 2.87
N VAL A 139 9.14 -13.33 2.23
CA VAL A 139 8.61 -12.13 2.88
C VAL A 139 7.60 -12.48 3.97
N LYS A 140 6.58 -13.28 3.65
CA LYS A 140 5.53 -13.65 4.62
C LYS A 140 6.11 -14.37 5.85
N PRO A 141 6.97 -15.41 5.71
CA PRO A 141 7.58 -16.05 6.88
C PRO A 141 8.45 -15.11 7.72
N LEU A 142 9.18 -14.17 7.09
CA LEU A 142 9.94 -13.16 7.80
C LEU A 142 9.04 -12.26 8.65
N VAL A 143 7.93 -11.81 8.10
CA VAL A 143 6.96 -10.94 8.78
C VAL A 143 6.32 -11.68 9.95
N GLU A 144 5.86 -12.90 9.75
CA GLU A 144 5.25 -13.73 10.79
C GLU A 144 6.22 -14.03 11.95
N ALA A 145 7.50 -14.24 11.66
CA ALA A 145 8.52 -14.49 12.67
C ALA A 145 8.97 -13.23 13.42
N SER A 146 8.81 -12.03 12.81
CA SER A 146 9.39 -10.78 13.34
C SER A 146 8.37 -9.90 14.04
N TYR A 147 7.07 -10.00 13.72
CA TYR A 147 6.04 -9.08 14.19
C TYR A 147 4.86 -9.81 14.82
N ARG A 148 4.10 -9.07 15.63
CA ARG A 148 2.88 -9.59 16.27
C ARG A 148 1.71 -9.55 15.28
N THR A 149 1.68 -10.53 14.39
CA THR A 149 0.59 -10.72 13.42
C THR A 149 -0.55 -11.53 14.03
N ASN A 150 -1.77 -11.34 13.57
CA ASN A 150 -2.94 -12.12 14.00
C ASN A 150 -3.33 -13.22 13.00
N GLY A 151 -2.57 -13.37 11.89
CA GLY A 151 -2.82 -14.34 10.84
C GLY A 151 -3.79 -13.84 9.75
N ASP A 152 -4.42 -12.67 9.92
CA ASP A 152 -5.23 -12.03 8.88
C ASP A 152 -4.35 -11.12 8.02
N ASP A 153 -4.53 -11.16 6.70
CA ASP A 153 -3.73 -10.34 5.79
C ASP A 153 -4.50 -9.90 4.53
N GLY A 154 -3.91 -8.92 3.86
CA GLY A 154 -4.39 -8.44 2.58
C GLY A 154 -3.26 -7.87 1.74
N VAL A 155 -3.52 -7.68 0.44
CA VAL A 155 -2.56 -7.11 -0.51
C VAL A 155 -3.18 -5.96 -1.28
N ILE A 156 -2.40 -4.89 -1.51
CA ILE A 156 -2.80 -3.69 -2.26
C ILE A 156 -1.73 -3.26 -3.24
N GLY A 157 -2.15 -2.69 -4.36
CA GLY A 157 -1.27 -2.05 -5.34
C GLY A 157 -2.06 -1.48 -6.52
N GLU A 158 -1.41 -0.58 -7.26
CA GLU A 158 -1.97 0.13 -8.41
C GLU A 158 -1.26 -0.26 -9.71
N SER A 159 -1.96 -0.08 -10.84
CA SER A 159 -1.35 -0.19 -12.17
C SER A 159 -0.77 -1.60 -12.43
N LEU A 160 0.51 -1.72 -12.71
CA LEU A 160 1.19 -3.03 -12.86
C LEU A 160 1.17 -3.83 -11.55
N ALA A 161 1.22 -3.19 -10.38
CA ALA A 161 1.04 -3.87 -9.10
C ALA A 161 -0.41 -4.38 -8.95
N GLY A 162 -1.39 -3.62 -9.41
CA GLY A 162 -2.78 -4.06 -9.51
C GLY A 162 -2.95 -5.27 -10.45
N LEU A 163 -2.27 -5.28 -11.59
CA LEU A 163 -2.25 -6.43 -12.51
C LEU A 163 -1.64 -7.67 -11.84
N PHE A 164 -0.50 -7.53 -11.15
CA PHE A 164 0.13 -8.59 -10.38
C PHE A 164 -0.82 -9.18 -9.34
N ILE A 165 -1.56 -8.31 -8.64
CA ILE A 165 -2.54 -8.68 -7.61
C ILE A 165 -3.71 -9.44 -8.24
N ALA A 166 -4.25 -8.97 -9.35
CA ALA A 166 -5.32 -9.66 -10.08
C ALA A 166 -4.85 -11.02 -10.63
N GLU A 167 -3.62 -11.09 -11.16
CA GLU A 167 -3.02 -12.36 -11.59
C GLU A 167 -2.85 -13.33 -10.42
N THR A 168 -2.39 -12.84 -9.26
CA THR A 168 -2.22 -13.65 -8.05
C THR A 168 -3.57 -14.18 -7.56
N TRP A 169 -4.59 -13.33 -7.51
CA TRP A 169 -5.94 -13.74 -7.15
C TRP A 169 -6.51 -14.83 -8.07
N LEU A 170 -6.22 -14.76 -9.37
CA LEU A 170 -6.67 -15.76 -10.35
C LEU A 170 -5.88 -17.07 -10.28
N ARG A 171 -4.56 -17.01 -10.02
CA ARG A 171 -3.66 -18.19 -10.12
C ARG A 171 -3.34 -18.83 -8.77
N GLU A 172 -3.10 -18.02 -7.73
CA GLU A 172 -2.70 -18.45 -6.38
C GLU A 172 -3.56 -17.75 -5.30
N PRO A 173 -4.89 -17.90 -5.30
CA PRO A 173 -5.79 -17.12 -4.44
C PRO A 173 -5.55 -17.31 -2.94
N GLY A 174 -4.90 -18.39 -2.53
CA GLY A 174 -4.58 -18.66 -1.13
C GLY A 174 -3.34 -17.92 -0.61
N LEU A 175 -2.67 -17.10 -1.46
CA LEU A 175 -1.48 -16.38 -1.02
C LEU A 175 -1.82 -15.27 -0.02
N PHE A 176 -2.97 -14.59 -0.18
CA PHE A 176 -3.45 -13.56 0.72
C PHE A 176 -4.92 -13.79 1.10
N GLY A 177 -5.32 -13.28 2.26
CA GLY A 177 -6.69 -13.37 2.75
C GLY A 177 -7.66 -12.41 2.06
N ARG A 178 -7.18 -11.27 1.52
CA ARG A 178 -7.97 -10.27 0.79
C ARG A 178 -7.12 -9.54 -0.24
N TYR A 179 -7.75 -9.04 -1.29
CA TYR A 179 -7.06 -8.47 -2.44
C TYR A 179 -7.66 -7.11 -2.82
N ALA A 180 -6.81 -6.13 -3.11
CA ALA A 180 -7.20 -4.83 -3.67
C ALA A 180 -6.30 -4.47 -4.85
N ALA A 181 -6.86 -4.49 -6.04
CA ALA A 181 -6.21 -4.13 -7.29
C ALA A 181 -6.79 -2.81 -7.79
N ILE A 182 -6.05 -1.71 -7.59
CA ILE A 182 -6.50 -0.37 -7.94
C ILE A 182 -6.01 -0.04 -9.33
N ASP A 183 -6.95 0.34 -10.20
CA ASP A 183 -6.70 0.77 -11.58
C ASP A 183 -5.70 -0.14 -12.31
N ALA A 184 -5.98 -1.44 -12.21
CA ALA A 184 -5.07 -2.50 -12.63
C ALA A 184 -4.84 -2.48 -14.14
N SER A 185 -3.57 -2.58 -14.59
CA SER A 185 -3.17 -2.62 -16.00
C SER A 185 -3.63 -3.90 -16.73
N LEU A 186 -4.93 -4.23 -16.63
CA LEU A 186 -5.53 -5.44 -17.20
C LEU A 186 -5.55 -5.46 -18.74
N TRP A 187 -5.18 -4.34 -19.37
CA TRP A 187 -4.95 -4.21 -20.82
C TRP A 187 -3.66 -4.92 -21.27
N TRP A 188 -2.73 -5.24 -20.35
CA TRP A 188 -1.48 -5.92 -20.66
C TRP A 188 -1.69 -7.19 -21.47
N ASP A 189 -0.80 -7.41 -22.47
CA ASP A 189 -0.84 -8.57 -23.38
C ASP A 189 -2.24 -8.72 -24.05
N ASP A 190 -2.73 -7.61 -24.60
CA ASP A 190 -4.05 -7.52 -25.22
C ASP A 190 -5.20 -8.01 -24.32
N GLY A 191 -5.05 -7.82 -23.01
CA GLY A 191 -6.04 -8.27 -22.03
C GLY A 191 -6.07 -9.77 -21.80
N ALA A 192 -4.98 -10.48 -22.07
CA ALA A 192 -4.89 -11.93 -21.98
C ALA A 192 -5.35 -12.48 -20.63
N LEU A 193 -4.94 -11.83 -19.51
CA LEU A 193 -5.35 -12.25 -18.17
C LEU A 193 -6.87 -12.19 -17.98
N SER A 194 -7.51 -11.08 -18.38
CA SER A 194 -8.95 -10.91 -18.26
C SER A 194 -9.74 -11.87 -19.15
N LYS A 195 -9.23 -12.17 -20.35
CA LYS A 195 -9.82 -13.16 -21.26
C LYS A 195 -9.74 -14.58 -20.71
N ALA A 196 -8.65 -14.88 -19.96
CA ALA A 196 -8.47 -16.21 -19.34
C ALA A 196 -9.22 -16.36 -18.00
N ALA A 197 -9.77 -15.28 -17.42
CA ALA A 197 -10.31 -15.26 -16.05
C ALA A 197 -11.35 -16.35 -15.80
N ALA A 198 -12.33 -16.53 -16.69
CA ALA A 198 -13.38 -17.56 -16.53
C ALA A 198 -12.79 -18.98 -16.45
N GLY A 199 -11.82 -19.30 -17.31
CA GLY A 199 -11.13 -20.59 -17.29
C GLY A 199 -10.31 -20.81 -16.00
N LEU A 200 -9.61 -19.79 -15.53
CA LEU A 200 -8.83 -19.83 -14.28
C LEU A 200 -9.75 -19.98 -13.05
N LEU A 201 -10.96 -19.43 -13.10
CA LEU A 201 -11.95 -19.51 -12.03
C LEU A 201 -12.75 -20.84 -12.05
N ALA A 202 -12.72 -21.59 -13.14
CA ALA A 202 -13.38 -22.89 -13.21
C ALA A 202 -12.79 -23.92 -12.24
N ALA A 203 -11.54 -23.75 -11.82
CA ALA A 203 -10.94 -24.53 -10.75
C ALA A 203 -11.64 -24.20 -9.42
N LYS A 204 -12.35 -25.17 -8.85
CA LYS A 204 -13.07 -25.03 -7.59
C LYS A 204 -12.07 -25.01 -6.43
N GLN A 205 -11.56 -23.83 -6.10
CA GLN A 205 -10.74 -23.58 -4.91
C GLN A 205 -11.32 -22.38 -4.14
N PRO A 206 -11.21 -22.36 -2.82
CA PRO A 206 -11.62 -21.20 -2.04
C PRO A 206 -10.88 -19.94 -2.53
N ARG A 207 -11.64 -18.84 -2.69
CA ARG A 207 -11.07 -17.55 -3.11
C ARG A 207 -11.56 -16.46 -2.16
N PRO A 208 -10.65 -15.66 -1.65
CA PRO A 208 -11.01 -14.48 -0.87
C PRO A 208 -11.58 -13.38 -1.78
N PRO A 209 -12.21 -12.36 -1.18
CA PRO A 209 -12.77 -11.26 -1.96
C PRO A 209 -11.68 -10.40 -2.61
N LEU A 210 -12.01 -9.84 -3.79
CA LEU A 210 -11.19 -8.90 -4.55
C LEU A 210 -11.90 -7.56 -4.68
N TYR A 211 -11.26 -6.47 -4.25
CA TYR A 211 -11.61 -5.10 -4.61
C TYR A 211 -10.90 -4.75 -5.91
N LEU A 212 -11.66 -4.40 -6.95
CA LEU A 212 -11.14 -4.10 -8.28
C LEU A 212 -11.69 -2.77 -8.75
N THR A 213 -10.81 -1.88 -9.21
CA THR A 213 -11.22 -0.59 -9.75
C THR A 213 -10.64 -0.35 -11.13
N TYR A 214 -11.23 0.59 -11.84
CA TYR A 214 -10.66 1.21 -13.03
C TYR A 214 -11.02 2.70 -13.09
N SER A 215 -10.12 3.50 -13.68
CA SER A 215 -10.27 4.92 -13.93
C SER A 215 -10.71 5.20 -15.37
N ASN A 216 -10.53 6.43 -15.84
CA ASN A 216 -10.85 6.83 -17.21
C ASN A 216 -9.74 6.53 -18.24
N GLU A 217 -8.88 5.54 -18.00
CA GLU A 217 -7.77 5.19 -18.93
C GLU A 217 -8.23 4.71 -20.32
N GLY A 218 -9.50 4.40 -20.45
CA GLY A 218 -10.08 4.00 -21.73
C GLY A 218 -10.89 2.70 -21.68
N PRO A 219 -11.58 2.38 -22.77
CA PRO A 219 -12.53 1.27 -22.81
C PRO A 219 -11.87 -0.09 -22.60
N GLU A 220 -10.62 -0.26 -23.03
CA GLU A 220 -9.91 -1.54 -22.91
C GLU A 220 -9.67 -1.93 -21.43
N THR A 221 -9.29 -0.96 -20.59
CA THR A 221 -9.11 -1.15 -19.15
C THR A 221 -10.45 -1.47 -18.47
N ALA A 222 -11.49 -0.70 -18.79
CA ALA A 222 -12.83 -0.89 -18.26
C ALA A 222 -13.41 -2.28 -18.62
N GLU A 223 -13.35 -2.64 -19.90
CA GLU A 223 -13.82 -3.96 -20.38
C GLU A 223 -13.06 -5.12 -19.75
N ALA A 224 -11.74 -4.99 -19.58
CA ALA A 224 -10.92 -6.01 -18.96
C ALA A 224 -11.29 -6.20 -17.47
N ALA A 225 -11.50 -5.12 -16.72
CA ALA A 225 -11.95 -5.16 -15.34
C ALA A 225 -13.36 -5.77 -15.22
N GLN A 226 -14.29 -5.38 -16.11
CA GLN A 226 -15.64 -5.93 -16.17
C GLN A 226 -15.64 -7.44 -16.48
N ARG A 227 -14.76 -7.92 -17.38
CA ARG A 227 -14.61 -9.37 -17.65
C ARG A 227 -14.16 -10.14 -16.41
N VAL A 228 -13.18 -9.62 -15.65
CA VAL A 228 -12.73 -10.26 -14.41
C VAL A 228 -13.87 -10.27 -13.38
N ALA A 229 -14.59 -9.16 -13.24
CA ALA A 229 -15.71 -9.05 -12.30
C ALA A 229 -16.87 -9.98 -12.68
N ALA A 230 -17.23 -10.07 -13.96
CA ALA A 230 -18.27 -10.98 -14.45
C ALA A 230 -17.91 -12.43 -14.15
N ALA A 231 -16.65 -12.82 -14.41
CA ALA A 231 -16.17 -14.16 -14.14
C ALA A 231 -16.12 -14.48 -12.62
N GLY A 232 -15.67 -13.53 -11.78
CA GLY A 232 -15.54 -13.71 -10.34
C GLY A 232 -16.84 -13.60 -9.55
N GLY A 233 -17.85 -12.98 -10.15
CA GLY A 233 -19.19 -12.89 -9.55
C GLY A 233 -19.21 -12.16 -8.22
N SER A 234 -19.77 -12.78 -7.16
CA SER A 234 -19.90 -12.16 -5.83
C SER A 234 -18.58 -11.98 -5.09
N LEU A 235 -17.51 -12.60 -5.57
CA LEU A 235 -16.19 -12.45 -4.97
C LEU A 235 -15.51 -11.15 -5.38
N VAL A 236 -15.99 -10.48 -6.44
CA VAL A 236 -15.39 -9.23 -6.92
C VAL A 236 -16.29 -8.06 -6.60
N CYS A 237 -15.75 -7.15 -5.78
CA CYS A 237 -16.28 -5.81 -5.56
C CYS A 237 -15.70 -4.90 -6.65
N LEU A 238 -16.43 -4.71 -7.75
CA LEU A 238 -16.04 -3.80 -8.81
C LEU A 238 -16.51 -2.38 -8.49
N ALA A 239 -15.58 -1.44 -8.41
CA ALA A 239 -15.82 -0.03 -8.10
C ALA A 239 -15.28 0.88 -9.21
N PRO A 240 -16.04 1.11 -10.30
CA PRO A 240 -15.64 2.02 -11.38
C PRO A 240 -15.48 3.45 -10.90
N ARG A 241 -14.46 4.15 -11.37
CA ARG A 241 -14.19 5.55 -11.07
C ARG A 241 -13.73 6.33 -12.30
N GLU A 242 -14.61 6.37 -13.29
CA GLU A 242 -14.39 7.10 -14.56
C GLU A 242 -14.29 8.61 -14.38
N ASP A 243 -14.61 9.13 -13.18
CA ASP A 243 -14.37 10.51 -12.75
C ASP A 243 -12.90 10.78 -12.38
N LEU A 244 -12.07 9.73 -12.22
CA LEU A 244 -10.66 9.82 -11.87
C LEU A 244 -9.77 9.49 -13.08
N THR A 245 -8.54 10.00 -13.03
CA THR A 245 -7.46 9.60 -13.94
C THR A 245 -6.57 8.56 -13.28
N HIS A 246 -5.77 7.84 -14.05
CA HIS A 246 -4.76 6.91 -13.54
C HIS A 246 -3.86 7.57 -12.47
N ALA A 247 -3.42 8.80 -12.72
CA ALA A 247 -2.55 9.54 -11.80
C ALA A 247 -3.22 9.92 -10.46
N THR A 248 -4.53 9.88 -10.36
CA THR A 248 -5.27 10.28 -9.14
C THR A 248 -6.00 9.13 -8.46
N ALA A 249 -6.21 8.04 -9.17
CA ALA A 249 -7.02 6.91 -8.70
C ALA A 249 -6.50 6.33 -7.38
N TYR A 250 -5.20 6.11 -7.27
CA TYR A 250 -4.63 5.51 -6.07
C TYR A 250 -4.80 6.37 -4.82
N HIS A 251 -4.57 7.68 -4.94
CA HIS A 251 -4.69 8.61 -3.80
C HIS A 251 -6.12 8.69 -3.26
N VAL A 252 -7.10 8.62 -4.16
CA VAL A 252 -8.52 8.71 -3.78
C VAL A 252 -9.06 7.38 -3.28
N LEU A 253 -8.61 6.26 -3.84
CA LEU A 253 -9.22 4.95 -3.61
C LEU A 253 -8.52 4.11 -2.54
N SER A 254 -7.26 4.39 -2.21
CA SER A 254 -6.54 3.63 -1.17
C SER A 254 -7.24 3.65 0.20
N PRO A 255 -7.90 4.75 0.67
CA PRO A 255 -8.67 4.71 1.91
C PRO A 255 -9.85 3.72 1.86
N GLN A 256 -10.55 3.65 0.72
CA GLN A 256 -11.68 2.72 0.53
C GLN A 256 -11.19 1.27 0.39
N ALA A 257 -10.08 1.06 -0.31
CA ALA A 257 -9.45 -0.25 -0.43
C ALA A 257 -9.01 -0.80 0.92
N LEU A 258 -8.43 0.03 1.79
CA LEU A 258 -8.07 -0.35 3.17
C LEU A 258 -9.31 -0.72 4.00
N GLN A 259 -10.39 0.03 3.85
CA GLN A 259 -11.66 -0.26 4.51
C GLN A 259 -12.24 -1.60 4.02
N PHE A 260 -12.13 -1.92 2.74
CA PHE A 260 -12.54 -3.21 2.19
C PHE A 260 -11.66 -4.36 2.70
N LEU A 261 -10.34 -4.15 2.74
CA LEU A 261 -9.38 -5.16 3.18
C LEU A 261 -9.48 -5.45 4.69
N PHE A 262 -9.69 -4.43 5.50
CA PHE A 262 -9.67 -4.52 6.96
C PHE A 262 -10.86 -3.77 7.59
N PRO A 263 -12.09 -4.25 7.34
CA PRO A 263 -13.29 -3.58 7.83
C PRO A 263 -13.34 -3.59 9.36
N THR A 264 -13.96 -2.54 9.92
CA THR A 264 -14.30 -2.44 11.33
C THR A 264 -15.80 -2.76 11.54
N ASP A 265 -16.18 -3.06 12.78
CA ASP A 265 -17.58 -3.19 13.16
C ASP A 265 -18.28 -1.82 13.35
N ASN A 266 -17.53 -0.72 13.21
CA ASN A 266 -18.07 0.62 13.34
C ASN A 266 -19.07 0.91 12.23
N LYS A 267 -20.27 1.30 12.63
CA LYS A 267 -21.28 1.86 11.71
C LYS A 267 -21.04 3.36 11.63
N HIS A 268 -20.46 3.78 10.52
CA HIS A 268 -20.28 5.20 10.24
C HIS A 268 -21.57 5.80 9.68
N ASP A 269 -21.80 7.08 9.97
CA ASP A 269 -22.86 7.83 9.32
C ASP A 269 -22.55 7.88 7.79
N PRO A 270 -23.53 7.54 6.94
CA PRO A 270 -23.36 7.62 5.48
C PRO A 270 -22.91 9.01 4.99
N GLU A 271 -23.26 10.08 5.70
CA GLU A 271 -22.82 11.44 5.39
C GLU A 271 -21.30 11.62 5.48
N TRP A 272 -20.60 10.75 6.21
CA TRP A 272 -19.15 10.79 6.31
C TRP A 272 -18.43 10.17 5.11
N GLY A 273 -19.16 9.54 4.18
CA GLY A 273 -18.60 9.01 2.94
C GLY A 273 -17.62 7.84 3.13
N PHE A 274 -17.78 7.06 4.19
CA PHE A 274 -16.93 5.88 4.47
C PHE A 274 -17.44 4.59 3.82
N GLU A 275 -18.42 4.68 2.95
CA GLU A 275 -18.92 3.53 2.23
C GLU A 275 -17.94 3.08 1.15
N VAL A 276 -17.81 1.76 0.98
CA VAL A 276 -17.06 1.18 -0.15
C VAL A 276 -18.06 0.96 -1.28
N PRO A 277 -17.99 1.74 -2.37
CA PRO A 277 -18.90 1.55 -3.50
C PRO A 277 -18.48 0.29 -4.27
N CYS A 278 -19.38 -0.67 -4.34
CA CYS A 278 -19.25 -1.81 -5.23
C CYS A 278 -20.37 -1.77 -6.28
N SER A 279 -20.07 -2.13 -7.52
CA SER A 279 -21.10 -2.27 -8.53
C SER A 279 -22.16 -3.24 -8.05
N LYS A 280 -23.41 -2.79 -7.93
CA LYS A 280 -24.52 -3.69 -7.63
C LYS A 280 -24.66 -4.66 -8.81
N LYS A 281 -24.81 -5.94 -8.53
CA LYS A 281 -25.17 -6.90 -9.56
C LYS A 281 -26.51 -6.48 -10.14
N SER A 282 -26.55 -6.21 -11.44
CA SER A 282 -27.78 -6.09 -12.23
C SER A 282 -28.47 -7.44 -12.37
#